data_4bda4bbc9d0c2aeea3acfe240250fe9e
#
_entry.id   4bda4bbc9d0c2aeea3acfe240250fe9e
#
_cell.length_a   1.000
_cell.length_b   1.000
_cell.length_c   1.000
_cell.angle_alpha   90.00
_cell.angle_beta   90.00
_cell.angle_gamma   90.00
#
_symmetry.space_group_name_H-M   'P 1'
#
loop_
_entity.id
_entity.type
_entity.pdbx_description
1 polymer ?
#
loop_
_entity_poly.entity_id
_entity_poly.type
_entity_poly.pdbx_seq_one_letter_code
_entity_poly.pdbx_strand_id
1 'polypeptide(L)'
;AGLWINLQLTFIGGAAIGVIALGLALLRTTKSPALTPFRFLATAYVDIFRGAPLILIILLVGFGVPALQLKGISSNVIFLGTVAVVLTYSAYVAEVIRSGILSIHPSQRAAARSLGLTSGQTMRFVVLPQAIRRVVPPLLNDFVSLLKDTGLVSILGVTDAVRAAQINASRTFNYTPYVVAAILFLLITIPMTRYTDRAIRQRT
;
A
#
# COMPACT_ATOMS: atom_id res chain seq x y z
N ALA A 1 11.21 -21.27 -1.56
CA ALA A 1 12.12 -20.09 -1.55
C ALA A 1 11.43 -18.85 -2.16
N GLY A 2 10.87 -18.92 -3.38
CA GLY A 2 10.31 -17.73 -4.06
C GLY A 2 9.18 -17.03 -3.32
N LEU A 3 8.20 -17.76 -2.79
CA LEU A 3 7.09 -17.19 -2.01
C LEU A 3 7.57 -16.42 -0.76
N TRP A 4 8.70 -16.84 -0.18
CA TRP A 4 9.30 -16.15 0.95
C TRP A 4 9.73 -14.72 0.58
N ILE A 5 10.22 -14.51 -0.64
CA ILE A 5 10.55 -13.18 -1.15
C ILE A 5 9.29 -12.31 -1.22
N ASN A 6 8.18 -12.83 -1.75
CA ASN A 6 6.91 -12.10 -1.79
C ASN A 6 6.43 -11.71 -0.39
N LEU A 7 6.55 -12.61 0.60
CA LEU A 7 6.21 -12.30 1.99
C LEU A 7 7.11 -11.21 2.58
N GLN A 8 8.43 -11.29 2.37
CA GLN A 8 9.36 -10.25 2.82
C GLN A 8 9.04 -8.89 2.21
N LEU A 9 8.79 -8.83 0.89
CA LEU A 9 8.39 -7.61 0.20
C LEU A 9 7.09 -7.04 0.79
N THR A 10 6.11 -7.91 1.07
CA THR A 10 4.82 -7.51 1.65
C THR A 10 4.98 -6.92 3.06
N PHE A 11 5.71 -7.58 3.94
CA PHE A 11 5.82 -7.13 5.33
C PHE A 11 6.74 -5.92 5.49
N ILE A 12 7.92 -5.94 4.85
CA ILE A 12 8.88 -4.82 4.91
C ILE A 12 8.30 -3.62 4.16
N GLY A 13 7.80 -3.84 2.93
CA GLY A 13 7.15 -2.81 2.15
C GLY A 13 5.90 -2.27 2.84
N GLY A 14 5.07 -3.15 3.43
CA GLY A 14 3.86 -2.78 4.15
C GLY A 14 4.13 -1.87 5.35
N ALA A 15 5.19 -2.12 6.11
CA ALA A 15 5.59 -1.24 7.21
C ALA A 15 5.99 0.16 6.69
N ALA A 16 6.81 0.24 5.65
CA ALA A 16 7.20 1.50 5.03
C ALA A 16 5.99 2.25 4.44
N ILE A 17 5.10 1.54 3.74
CA ILE A 17 3.84 2.06 3.20
C ILE A 17 3.01 2.70 4.31
N GLY A 18 2.83 2.01 5.44
CA GLY A 18 2.04 2.51 6.56
C GLY A 18 2.55 3.85 7.10
N VAL A 19 3.87 3.96 7.28
CA VAL A 19 4.51 5.20 7.77
C VAL A 19 4.35 6.35 6.78
N ILE A 20 4.70 6.12 5.50
CA ILE A 20 4.63 7.15 4.46
C ILE A 20 3.18 7.58 4.22
N ALA A 21 2.25 6.62 4.11
CA ALA A 21 0.84 6.88 3.87
C ALA A 21 0.19 7.69 5.00
N LEU A 22 0.53 7.39 6.25
CA LEU A 22 0.05 8.16 7.39
C LEU A 22 0.53 9.61 7.31
N GLY A 23 1.82 9.83 7.03
CA GLY A 23 2.40 11.16 6.83
C GLY A 23 1.69 11.94 5.72
N LEU A 24 1.51 11.32 4.55
CA LEU A 24 0.80 11.92 3.40
C LEU A 24 -0.66 12.26 3.74
N ALA A 25 -1.38 11.35 4.40
CA ALA A 25 -2.78 11.54 4.77
C ALA A 25 -2.95 12.69 5.78
N LEU A 26 -2.10 12.74 6.81
CA LEU A 26 -2.11 13.82 7.80
C LEU A 26 -1.77 15.17 7.16
N LEU A 27 -0.77 15.21 6.31
CA LEU A 27 -0.37 16.43 5.59
C LEU A 27 -1.52 16.96 4.72
N ARG A 28 -2.20 16.07 3.97
CA ARG A 28 -3.32 16.43 3.10
C ARG A 28 -4.61 16.79 3.85
N THR A 29 -4.77 16.39 5.11
CA THR A 29 -5.92 16.74 5.94
C THR A 29 -5.71 18.00 6.79
N THR A 30 -4.48 18.45 6.93
CA THR A 30 -4.12 19.64 7.72
C THR A 30 -4.57 20.92 7.01
N LYS A 31 -5.16 21.85 7.78
CA LYS A 31 -5.65 23.14 7.27
C LYS A 31 -4.68 24.30 7.48
N SER A 32 -3.47 24.06 8.00
CA SER A 32 -2.48 25.09 8.25
C SER A 32 -2.02 25.76 6.95
N PRO A 33 -2.07 27.10 6.83
CA PRO A 33 -1.58 27.82 5.66
C PRO A 33 -0.07 27.60 5.41
N ALA A 34 0.73 27.48 6.47
CA ALA A 34 2.17 27.23 6.37
C ALA A 34 2.51 25.90 5.69
N LEU A 35 1.62 24.91 5.74
CA LEU A 35 1.81 23.58 5.11
C LEU A 35 1.21 23.47 3.71
N THR A 36 0.69 24.56 3.13
CA THR A 36 0.08 24.58 1.80
C THR A 36 0.99 24.04 0.69
N PRO A 37 2.28 24.45 0.57
CA PRO A 37 3.16 23.92 -0.47
C PRO A 37 3.42 22.42 -0.32
N PHE A 38 3.62 21.95 0.92
CA PHE A 38 3.80 20.51 1.18
C PHE A 38 2.53 19.70 0.91
N ARG A 39 1.36 20.27 1.21
CA ARG A 39 0.07 19.64 0.87
C ARG A 39 -0.12 19.52 -0.65
N PHE A 40 0.29 20.52 -1.41
CA PHE A 40 0.27 20.47 -2.87
C PHE A 40 1.16 19.35 -3.39
N LEU A 41 2.41 19.27 -2.91
CA LEU A 41 3.35 18.19 -3.27
C LEU A 41 2.80 16.80 -2.90
N ALA A 42 2.24 16.64 -1.70
CA ALA A 42 1.63 15.39 -1.27
C ALA A 42 0.42 15.02 -2.12
N THR A 43 -0.36 16.00 -2.58
CA THR A 43 -1.49 15.76 -3.48
C THR A 43 -1.00 15.32 -4.87
N ALA A 44 -0.05 16.04 -5.45
CA ALA A 44 0.57 15.69 -6.72
C ALA A 44 1.20 14.28 -6.69
N TYR A 45 1.91 13.96 -5.60
CA TYR A 45 2.44 12.61 -5.38
C TYR A 45 1.33 11.54 -5.44
N VAL A 46 0.27 11.74 -4.67
CA VAL A 46 -0.83 10.76 -4.61
C VAL A 46 -1.52 10.64 -5.97
N ASP A 47 -1.74 11.74 -6.66
CA ASP A 47 -2.42 11.73 -7.96
C ASP A 47 -1.57 11.02 -9.03
N ILE A 48 -0.26 11.26 -9.06
CA ILE A 48 0.69 10.59 -9.98
C ILE A 48 0.72 9.09 -9.72
N PHE A 49 1.00 8.66 -8.48
CA PHE A 49 1.20 7.24 -8.19
C PHE A 49 -0.09 6.42 -8.16
N ARG A 50 -1.26 7.05 -7.99
CA ARG A 50 -2.56 6.40 -8.18
C ARG A 50 -3.03 6.39 -9.62
N GLY A 51 -2.60 7.36 -10.43
CA GLY A 51 -2.96 7.43 -11.83
C GLY A 51 -2.12 6.53 -12.75
N ALA A 52 -0.92 6.16 -12.32
CA ALA A 52 -0.02 5.31 -13.11
C ALA A 52 -0.22 3.82 -12.78
N PRO A 53 -0.20 2.93 -13.78
CA PRO A 53 -0.19 1.49 -13.55
C PRO A 53 1.03 1.06 -12.75
N LEU A 54 0.84 0.22 -11.71
CA LEU A 54 1.92 -0.25 -10.84
C LEU A 54 3.07 -0.87 -11.64
N ILE A 55 2.76 -1.66 -12.67
CA ILE A 55 3.78 -2.32 -13.50
C ILE A 55 4.70 -1.30 -14.20
N LEU A 56 4.17 -0.15 -14.63
CA LEU A 56 4.98 0.90 -15.24
C LEU A 56 5.92 1.55 -14.21
N ILE A 57 5.45 1.76 -12.98
CA ILE A 57 6.29 2.27 -11.89
C ILE A 57 7.40 1.28 -11.56
N ILE A 58 7.09 -0.04 -11.52
CA ILE A 58 8.10 -1.08 -11.30
C ILE A 58 9.16 -1.04 -12.40
N LEU A 59 8.79 -0.93 -13.68
CA LEU A 59 9.72 -0.86 -14.78
C LEU A 59 10.56 0.42 -14.76
N LEU A 60 9.95 1.57 -14.50
CA LEU A 60 10.64 2.86 -14.43
C LEU A 60 11.64 2.91 -13.28
N VAL A 61 11.27 2.43 -12.09
CA VAL A 61 12.17 2.41 -10.94
C VAL A 61 13.22 1.30 -11.10
N GLY A 62 12.81 0.10 -11.50
CA GLY A 62 13.68 -1.07 -11.54
C GLY A 62 14.71 -1.03 -12.65
N PHE A 63 14.40 -0.48 -13.82
CA PHE A 63 15.31 -0.35 -14.95
C PHE A 63 15.72 1.10 -15.21
N GLY A 64 14.82 2.07 -15.05
CA GLY A 64 15.10 3.46 -15.33
C GLY A 64 16.12 4.06 -14.34
N VAL A 65 15.98 3.81 -13.04
CA VAL A 65 16.93 4.33 -12.04
C VAL A 65 18.36 3.80 -12.27
N PRO A 66 18.61 2.49 -12.47
CA PRO A 66 19.94 1.99 -12.82
C PRO A 66 20.49 2.56 -14.13
N ALA A 67 19.63 2.79 -15.13
CA ALA A 67 20.05 3.35 -16.43
C ALA A 67 20.62 4.78 -16.31
N LEU A 68 20.24 5.53 -15.28
CA LEU A 68 20.77 6.86 -15.00
C LEU A 68 22.19 6.86 -14.41
N GLN A 69 22.72 5.68 -14.04
CA GLN A 69 24.07 5.46 -13.48
C GLN A 69 24.44 6.41 -12.34
N LEU A 70 23.46 6.76 -11.50
CA LEU A 70 23.63 7.70 -10.39
C LEU A 70 24.54 7.09 -9.30
N LYS A 71 25.61 7.81 -8.94
CA LYS A 71 26.52 7.37 -7.88
C LYS A 71 25.79 7.29 -6.52
N GLY A 72 25.98 6.18 -5.80
CA GLY A 72 25.42 5.98 -4.47
C GLY A 72 23.99 5.40 -4.43
N ILE A 73 23.36 5.20 -5.57
CA ILE A 73 22.04 4.53 -5.63
C ILE A 73 22.24 3.03 -5.88
N SER A 74 21.57 2.22 -5.06
CA SER A 74 21.61 0.76 -5.19
C SER A 74 20.96 0.32 -6.51
N SER A 75 21.63 -0.56 -7.25
CA SER A 75 21.08 -1.24 -8.43
C SER A 75 20.45 -2.60 -8.07
N ASN A 76 20.25 -2.89 -6.78
CA ASN A 76 19.61 -4.12 -6.34
C ASN A 76 18.14 -4.15 -6.76
N VAL A 77 17.79 -5.11 -7.62
CA VAL A 77 16.44 -5.21 -8.21
C VAL A 77 15.34 -5.49 -7.16
N ILE A 78 15.66 -6.20 -6.06
CA ILE A 78 14.71 -6.44 -4.96
C ILE A 78 14.42 -5.12 -4.25
N PHE A 79 15.47 -4.35 -3.95
CA PHE A 79 15.34 -3.04 -3.32
C PHE A 79 14.53 -2.08 -4.21
N LEU A 80 14.87 -1.96 -5.49
CA LEU A 80 14.18 -1.06 -6.43
C LEU A 80 12.73 -1.49 -6.66
N GLY A 81 12.46 -2.80 -6.77
CA GLY A 81 11.10 -3.33 -6.85
C GLY A 81 10.29 -3.01 -5.59
N THR A 82 10.91 -3.14 -4.40
CA THR A 82 10.28 -2.74 -3.14
C THR A 82 9.96 -1.25 -3.12
N VAL A 83 10.90 -0.41 -3.54
CA VAL A 83 10.69 1.06 -3.63
C VAL A 83 9.51 1.39 -4.54
N ALA A 84 9.42 0.76 -5.73
CA ALA A 84 8.32 0.99 -6.67
C ALA A 84 6.96 0.65 -6.06
N VAL A 85 6.87 -0.50 -5.39
CA VAL A 85 5.65 -0.94 -4.69
C VAL A 85 5.30 0.01 -3.54
N VAL A 86 6.30 0.41 -2.74
CA VAL A 86 6.12 1.36 -1.61
C VAL A 86 5.63 2.71 -2.11
N LEU A 87 6.21 3.26 -3.18
CA LEU A 87 5.76 4.53 -3.77
C LEU A 87 4.29 4.47 -4.20
N THR A 88 3.90 3.42 -4.88
CA THR A 88 2.53 3.28 -5.40
C THR A 88 1.53 3.02 -4.27
N TYR A 89 1.80 2.03 -3.43
CA TYR A 89 0.87 1.65 -2.36
C TYR A 89 0.74 2.70 -1.25
N SER A 90 1.79 3.48 -0.97
CA SER A 90 1.67 4.58 -0.01
C SER A 90 0.70 5.66 -0.48
N ALA A 91 0.56 5.87 -1.79
CA ALA A 91 -0.44 6.78 -2.36
C ALA A 91 -1.87 6.23 -2.21
N TYR A 92 -2.09 4.94 -2.48
CA TYR A 92 -3.40 4.29 -2.28
C TYR A 92 -3.82 4.31 -0.82
N VAL A 93 -2.95 3.84 0.07
CA VAL A 93 -3.21 3.76 1.52
C VAL A 93 -3.40 5.16 2.13
N ALA A 94 -2.65 6.17 1.68
CA ALA A 94 -2.83 7.56 2.12
C ALA A 94 -4.25 8.07 1.78
N GLU A 95 -4.77 7.74 0.61
CA GLU A 95 -6.12 8.14 0.23
C GLU A 95 -7.19 7.39 1.03
N VAL A 96 -6.99 6.11 1.32
CA VAL A 96 -7.87 5.34 2.20
C VAL A 96 -7.94 5.98 3.59
N ILE A 97 -6.79 6.32 4.19
CA ILE A 97 -6.73 6.98 5.49
C ILE A 97 -7.42 8.35 5.43
N ARG A 98 -7.13 9.17 4.40
CA ARG A 98 -7.73 10.49 4.22
C ARG A 98 -9.25 10.40 4.09
N SER A 99 -9.74 9.49 3.25
CA SER A 99 -11.18 9.30 3.04
C SER A 99 -11.90 8.86 4.32
N GLY A 100 -11.27 7.99 5.12
CA GLY A 100 -11.79 7.58 6.42
C GLY A 100 -11.93 8.75 7.40
N ILE A 101 -10.93 9.64 7.48
CA ILE A 101 -10.99 10.84 8.32
C ILE A 101 -12.11 11.79 7.83
N LEU A 102 -12.24 11.96 6.53
CA LEU A 102 -13.24 12.85 5.93
C LEU A 102 -14.67 12.27 5.96
N SER A 103 -14.81 10.96 6.07
CA SER A 103 -16.11 10.28 6.14
C SER A 103 -16.88 10.57 7.44
N ILE A 104 -16.20 11.09 8.47
CA ILE A 104 -16.86 11.43 9.74
C ILE A 104 -17.69 12.71 9.56
N HIS A 105 -19.00 12.58 9.76
CA HIS A 105 -19.95 13.66 9.50
C HIS A 105 -19.57 14.94 10.27
N PRO A 106 -19.67 16.13 9.65
CA PRO A 106 -19.33 17.40 10.28
C PRO A 106 -20.06 17.67 11.61
N SER A 107 -21.31 17.16 11.76
CA SER A 107 -22.08 17.29 12.99
C SER A 107 -21.40 16.65 14.21
N GLN A 108 -20.65 15.55 14.03
CA GLN A 108 -19.89 14.92 15.12
C GLN A 108 -18.81 15.86 15.66
N ARG A 109 -18.15 16.58 14.76
CA ARG A 109 -17.15 17.58 15.13
C ARG A 109 -17.80 18.80 15.76
N ALA A 110 -18.93 19.27 15.22
CA ALA A 110 -19.67 20.39 15.77
C ALA A 110 -20.19 20.07 17.19
N ALA A 111 -20.81 18.92 17.41
CA ALA A 111 -21.28 18.48 18.71
C ALA A 111 -20.14 18.39 19.76
N ALA A 112 -19.00 17.82 19.38
CA ALA A 112 -17.84 17.78 20.26
C ALA A 112 -17.33 19.18 20.64
N ARG A 113 -17.32 20.11 19.66
CA ARG A 113 -16.93 21.52 19.91
C ARG A 113 -17.94 22.25 20.82
N SER A 114 -19.24 21.99 20.67
CA SER A 114 -20.28 22.56 21.54
C SER A 114 -20.17 22.08 22.98
N LEU A 115 -19.61 20.90 23.22
CA LEU A 115 -19.26 20.36 24.54
C LEU A 115 -17.95 20.91 25.11
N GLY A 116 -17.32 21.89 24.44
CA GLY A 116 -16.09 22.54 24.89
C GLY A 116 -14.79 21.84 24.52
N LEU A 117 -14.83 20.74 23.76
CA LEU A 117 -13.59 20.08 23.34
C LEU A 117 -12.79 20.98 22.37
N THR A 118 -11.48 21.05 22.57
CA THR A 118 -10.58 21.69 21.60
C THR A 118 -10.54 20.91 20.29
N SER A 119 -10.04 21.52 19.21
CA SER A 119 -9.92 20.83 17.91
C SER A 119 -9.07 19.57 17.99
N GLY A 120 -7.98 19.58 18.78
CA GLY A 120 -7.13 18.42 19.02
C GLY A 120 -7.85 17.32 19.82
N GLN A 121 -8.59 17.68 20.85
CA GLN A 121 -9.41 16.75 21.63
C GLN A 121 -10.53 16.14 20.78
N THR A 122 -11.21 16.96 19.99
CA THR A 122 -12.24 16.50 19.04
C THR A 122 -11.64 15.48 18.05
N MET A 123 -10.45 15.77 17.48
CA MET A 123 -9.75 14.85 16.59
C MET A 123 -9.42 13.54 17.32
N ARG A 124 -8.82 13.62 18.51
CA ARG A 124 -8.32 12.46 19.26
C ARG A 124 -9.44 11.57 19.80
N PHE A 125 -10.50 12.17 20.39
CA PHE A 125 -11.51 11.41 21.14
C PHE A 125 -12.77 11.10 20.32
N VAL A 126 -13.06 11.87 19.26
CA VAL A 126 -14.29 11.68 18.48
C VAL A 126 -13.99 11.22 17.05
N VAL A 127 -13.14 11.93 16.32
CA VAL A 127 -12.92 11.66 14.89
C VAL A 127 -12.03 10.44 14.68
N LEU A 128 -10.87 10.40 15.33
CA LEU A 128 -9.87 9.38 15.09
C LEU A 128 -10.35 7.95 15.41
N PRO A 129 -11.04 7.69 16.56
CA PRO A 129 -11.55 6.35 16.85
C PRO A 129 -12.57 5.86 15.82
N GLN A 130 -13.43 6.76 15.34
CA GLN A 130 -14.42 6.44 14.31
C GLN A 130 -13.74 6.24 12.94
N ALA A 131 -12.78 7.10 12.57
CA ALA A 131 -12.03 6.99 11.33
C ALA A 131 -11.26 5.67 11.25
N ILE A 132 -10.57 5.26 12.32
CA ILE A 132 -9.83 3.99 12.36
C ILE A 132 -10.77 2.81 12.08
N ARG A 133 -11.96 2.79 12.69
CA ARG A 133 -12.93 1.71 12.45
C ARG A 133 -13.35 1.63 10.99
N ARG A 134 -13.45 2.76 10.28
CA ARG A 134 -13.82 2.83 8.85
C ARG A 134 -12.66 2.51 7.90
N VAL A 135 -11.43 2.80 8.33
CA VAL A 135 -10.22 2.62 7.50
C VAL A 135 -9.69 1.20 7.57
N VAL A 136 -9.80 0.52 8.71
CA VAL A 136 -9.25 -0.83 8.89
C VAL A 136 -9.73 -1.84 7.84
N PRO A 137 -11.03 -1.93 7.48
CA PRO A 137 -11.46 -2.87 6.45
C PRO A 137 -10.79 -2.66 5.08
N PRO A 138 -10.81 -1.47 4.48
CA PRO A 138 -10.13 -1.26 3.20
C PRO A 138 -8.61 -1.44 3.30
N LEU A 139 -7.96 -1.09 4.42
CA LEU A 139 -6.52 -1.33 4.60
C LEU A 139 -6.17 -2.82 4.61
N LEU A 140 -7.01 -3.67 5.20
CA LEU A 140 -6.82 -5.11 5.17
C LEU A 140 -6.95 -5.66 3.73
N ASN A 141 -7.89 -5.13 2.94
CA ASN A 141 -8.02 -5.48 1.52
C ASN A 141 -6.80 -5.02 0.71
N ASP A 142 -6.29 -3.80 0.97
CA ASP A 142 -5.07 -3.29 0.33
C ASP A 142 -3.86 -4.16 0.69
N PHE A 143 -3.77 -4.65 1.93
CA PHE A 143 -2.69 -5.53 2.35
C PHE A 143 -2.72 -6.89 1.62
N VAL A 144 -3.91 -7.47 1.41
CA VAL A 144 -4.07 -8.69 0.60
C VAL A 144 -3.73 -8.43 -0.87
N SER A 145 -4.09 -7.26 -1.39
CA SER A 145 -3.72 -6.85 -2.76
C SER A 145 -2.22 -6.65 -2.89
N LEU A 146 -1.58 -5.98 -1.92
CA LEU A 146 -0.13 -5.80 -1.85
C LEU A 146 0.60 -7.15 -1.98
N LEU A 147 0.18 -8.17 -1.22
CA LEU A 147 0.79 -9.50 -1.29
C LEU A 147 0.76 -10.08 -2.71
N LYS A 148 -0.37 -9.96 -3.41
CA LYS A 148 -0.50 -10.44 -4.79
C LYS A 148 0.36 -9.63 -5.76
N ASP A 149 0.39 -8.33 -5.59
CA ASP A 149 1.07 -7.39 -6.49
C ASP A 149 2.58 -7.40 -6.30
N THR A 150 3.12 -7.92 -5.18
CA THR A 150 4.56 -8.22 -5.07
C THR A 150 5.03 -9.21 -6.12
N GLY A 151 4.16 -10.08 -6.66
CA GLY A 151 4.48 -10.97 -7.77
C GLY A 151 4.83 -10.25 -9.08
N LEU A 152 4.41 -8.97 -9.26
CA LEU A 152 4.80 -8.17 -10.42
C LEU A 152 6.28 -7.79 -10.41
N VAL A 153 6.94 -7.81 -9.24
CA VAL A 153 8.38 -7.52 -9.13
C VAL A 153 9.22 -8.58 -9.85
N SER A 154 8.66 -9.77 -10.12
CA SER A 154 9.25 -10.83 -10.93
C SER A 154 9.73 -10.36 -12.31
N ILE A 155 9.10 -9.30 -12.87
CA ILE A 155 9.47 -8.73 -14.17
C ILE A 155 10.89 -8.15 -14.18
N LEU A 156 11.39 -7.73 -13.02
CA LEU A 156 12.76 -7.24 -12.85
C LEU A 156 13.79 -8.37 -12.76
N GLY A 157 13.36 -9.65 -12.91
CA GLY A 157 14.23 -10.81 -12.78
C GLY A 157 14.37 -11.36 -11.36
N VAL A 158 13.67 -10.80 -10.36
CA VAL A 158 13.62 -11.35 -9.01
C VAL A 158 13.00 -12.74 -9.03
N THR A 159 13.73 -13.74 -8.51
CA THR A 159 13.26 -15.13 -8.50
C THR A 159 12.28 -15.35 -7.33
N ASP A 160 11.14 -14.70 -7.41
CA ASP A 160 10.00 -14.90 -6.53
C ASP A 160 9.17 -16.13 -6.94
N ALA A 161 7.98 -16.31 -6.39
CA ALA A 161 7.12 -17.45 -6.72
C ALA A 161 6.69 -17.47 -8.19
N VAL A 162 6.40 -16.29 -8.77
CA VAL A 162 5.96 -16.14 -10.17
C VAL A 162 7.12 -16.43 -11.12
N ARG A 163 8.29 -15.85 -10.86
CA ARG A 163 9.49 -16.06 -11.70
C ARG A 163 9.98 -17.52 -11.62
N ALA A 164 9.94 -18.13 -10.45
CA ALA A 164 10.29 -19.53 -10.28
C ALA A 164 9.36 -20.44 -11.11
N ALA A 165 8.06 -20.17 -11.12
CA ALA A 165 7.10 -20.87 -11.96
C ALA A 165 7.41 -20.66 -13.46
N GLN A 166 7.70 -19.42 -13.87
CA GLN A 166 8.05 -19.08 -15.25
C GLN A 166 9.29 -19.83 -15.74
N ILE A 167 10.36 -19.85 -14.95
CA ILE A 167 11.62 -20.55 -15.30
C ILE A 167 11.37 -22.05 -15.49
N ASN A 168 10.60 -22.67 -14.57
CA ASN A 168 10.30 -24.09 -14.69
C ASN A 168 9.40 -24.40 -15.91
N ALA A 169 8.35 -23.59 -16.13
CA ALA A 169 7.47 -23.74 -17.27
C ALA A 169 8.21 -23.59 -18.60
N SER A 170 9.15 -22.63 -18.71
CA SER A 170 9.95 -22.42 -19.93
C SER A 170 10.88 -23.59 -20.23
N ARG A 171 11.39 -24.28 -19.20
CA ARG A 171 12.31 -25.43 -19.36
C ARG A 171 11.59 -26.71 -19.77
N THR A 172 10.38 -26.91 -19.31
CA THR A 172 9.66 -28.19 -19.45
C THR A 172 8.49 -28.09 -20.41
N PHE A 173 8.16 -26.89 -20.92
CA PHE A 173 6.94 -26.58 -21.67
C PHE A 173 5.66 -27.05 -20.97
N ASN A 174 5.71 -27.12 -19.62
CA ASN A 174 4.61 -27.55 -18.77
C ASN A 174 4.16 -26.36 -17.89
N TYR A 175 2.88 -26.03 -17.94
CA TYR A 175 2.30 -24.88 -17.19
C TYR A 175 1.91 -25.22 -15.74
N THR A 176 2.05 -26.48 -15.30
CA THR A 176 1.78 -26.90 -13.91
C THR A 176 2.47 -26.01 -12.85
N PRO A 177 3.73 -25.54 -13.03
CA PRO A 177 4.35 -24.63 -12.06
C PRO A 177 3.59 -23.33 -11.79
N TYR A 178 2.90 -22.79 -12.80
CA TYR A 178 2.05 -21.62 -12.59
C TYR A 178 0.80 -21.95 -11.75
N VAL A 179 0.22 -23.12 -11.95
CA VAL A 179 -0.92 -23.59 -11.12
C VAL A 179 -0.47 -23.74 -9.67
N VAL A 180 0.72 -24.34 -9.45
CA VAL A 180 1.30 -24.45 -8.10
C VAL A 180 1.52 -23.08 -7.46
N ALA A 181 2.10 -22.13 -8.19
CA ALA A 181 2.28 -20.76 -7.70
C ALA A 181 0.93 -20.10 -7.37
N ALA A 182 -0.08 -20.23 -8.22
CA ALA A 182 -1.42 -19.72 -7.95
C ALA A 182 -2.03 -20.33 -6.69
N ILE A 183 -1.93 -21.65 -6.50
CA ILE A 183 -2.40 -22.34 -5.29
C ILE A 183 -1.70 -21.80 -4.04
N LEU A 184 -0.38 -21.58 -4.08
CA LEU A 184 0.38 -21.03 -2.96
C LEU A 184 -0.12 -19.63 -2.57
N PHE A 185 -0.39 -18.75 -3.55
CA PHE A 185 -0.99 -17.45 -3.27
C PHE A 185 -2.41 -17.58 -2.70
N LEU A 186 -3.24 -18.47 -3.25
CA LEU A 186 -4.60 -18.70 -2.77
C LEU A 186 -4.64 -19.23 -1.33
N LEU A 187 -3.73 -20.13 -0.97
CA LEU A 187 -3.62 -20.68 0.39
C LEU A 187 -3.35 -19.59 1.44
N ILE A 188 -2.70 -18.50 1.07
CA ILE A 188 -2.44 -17.37 1.97
C ILE A 188 -3.57 -16.32 1.86
N THR A 189 -3.95 -15.94 0.63
CA THR A 189 -4.88 -14.83 0.43
C THR A 189 -6.31 -15.16 0.81
N ILE A 190 -6.79 -16.41 0.57
CA ILE A 190 -8.17 -16.79 0.94
C ILE A 190 -8.39 -16.72 2.46
N PRO A 191 -7.55 -17.33 3.32
CA PRO A 191 -7.70 -17.18 4.77
C PRO A 191 -7.66 -15.73 5.23
N MET A 192 -6.72 -14.93 4.67
CA MET A 192 -6.59 -13.52 5.00
C MET A 192 -7.86 -12.74 4.63
N THR A 193 -8.38 -12.91 3.42
CA THR A 193 -9.62 -12.26 2.96
C THR A 193 -10.80 -12.66 3.84
N ARG A 194 -10.96 -13.96 4.12
CA ARG A 194 -12.05 -14.45 4.99
C ARG A 194 -11.95 -13.92 6.41
N TYR A 195 -10.73 -13.79 6.94
CA TYR A 195 -10.51 -13.17 8.25
C TYR A 195 -10.91 -11.68 8.22
N THR A 196 -10.53 -10.96 7.18
CA THR A 196 -10.93 -9.56 6.94
C THR A 196 -12.45 -9.41 6.91
N ASP A 197 -13.14 -10.26 6.15
CA ASP A 197 -14.60 -10.22 6.02
C ASP A 197 -15.30 -10.49 7.36
N ARG A 198 -14.79 -11.44 8.15
CA ARG A 198 -15.32 -11.72 9.49
C ARG A 198 -15.10 -10.52 10.44
N ALA A 199 -13.91 -9.94 10.42
CA ALA A 199 -13.59 -8.77 11.25
C ALA A 199 -14.44 -7.54 10.89
N ILE A 200 -14.86 -7.40 9.64
CA ILE A 200 -15.79 -6.37 9.18
C ILE A 200 -17.20 -6.65 9.72
N ARG A 201 -17.72 -7.87 9.52
CA ARG A 201 -19.08 -8.25 9.96
C ARG A 201 -19.32 -8.13 11.46
N GLN A 202 -18.29 -8.32 12.28
CA GLN A 202 -18.39 -8.19 13.74
C GLN A 202 -18.42 -6.72 14.22
N ARG A 203 -18.19 -5.76 13.33
CA ARG A 203 -18.11 -4.31 13.64
C ARG A 203 -19.25 -3.49 13.05
N THR A 204 -20.09 -4.09 12.21
CA THR A 204 -21.40 -3.59 11.74
C THR A 204 -22.51 -4.06 12.64
#